data_3bca1afe8b79eb5f60ca116660f542b9
#
_entry.id   3bca1afe8b79eb5f60ca116660f542b9
#
_cell.length_a   1.000
_cell.length_b   1.000
_cell.length_c   1.000
_cell.angle_alpha   90.00
_cell.angle_beta   90.00
_cell.angle_gamma   90.00
#
_symmetry.space_group_name_H-M   'P 1'
#
loop_
_entity.id
_entity.type
_entity.pdbx_description
1 polymer ?
#
loop_
_entity_poly.entity_id
_entity_poly.type
_entity_poly.pdbx_seq_one_letter_code
_entity_poly.pdbx_strand_id
1 'polypeptide(L)'
;MGEGMMTAAQLRAARALLGIDQKTLADLAGVSVPTIQRMEASTGNVRGVVDSLTKVIEALDRAGIVLIGENAPSAGGGRGVRLKDTPARPPPK
;
A
#
# COMPACT_ATOMS: atom_id res chain seq x y z
N MET A 1 8.04 16.88 -0.30
CA MET A 1 7.90 16.57 -0.01
C MET A 1 7.30 15.81 0.64
N GLY A 2 7.23 15.24 0.90
CA GLY A 2 6.81 14.28 1.56
C GLY A 2 5.43 14.15 1.65
N GLU A 3 4.86 14.73 0.95
CA GLU A 3 3.64 14.55 1.06
C GLU A 3 3.29 13.39 0.74
N GLY A 4 3.17 12.61 1.01
CA GLY A 4 2.48 11.55 0.68
C GLY A 4 3.14 10.42 0.20
N MET A 5 3.65 9.67 1.01
CA MET A 5 4.11 8.41 0.57
C MET A 5 2.96 7.58 0.05
N MET A 6 1.75 7.75 0.58
CA MET A 6 0.63 6.90 0.22
C MET A 6 -0.66 7.60 0.60
N THR A 7 -1.70 7.44 -0.20
CA THR A 7 -3.01 7.94 0.18
C THR A 7 -3.82 6.81 0.79
N ALA A 8 -4.88 7.18 1.51
CA ALA A 8 -5.78 6.17 2.09
C ALA A 8 -6.41 5.32 0.99
N ALA A 9 -6.71 5.93 -0.15
CA ALA A 9 -7.27 5.17 -1.26
C ALA A 9 -6.28 4.14 -1.80
N GLN A 10 -5.01 4.51 -1.88
CA GLN A 10 -4.00 3.55 -2.31
C GLN A 10 -3.89 2.39 -1.33
N LEU A 11 -3.99 2.68 -0.04
CA LEU A 11 -3.91 1.62 0.96
C LEU A 11 -5.08 0.66 0.84
N ARG A 12 -6.28 1.20 0.71
CA ARG A 12 -7.47 0.36 0.55
C ARG A 12 -7.39 -0.44 -0.75
N ALA A 13 -6.92 0.19 -1.83
CA ALA A 13 -6.79 -0.50 -3.10
C ALA A 13 -5.74 -1.60 -3.04
N ALA A 14 -4.65 -1.36 -2.37
CA ALA A 14 -3.60 -2.37 -2.22
C ALA A 14 -4.14 -3.58 -1.47
N ARG A 15 -4.90 -3.34 -0.41
CA ARG A 15 -5.48 -4.43 0.35
C ARG A 15 -6.46 -5.21 -0.52
N ALA A 16 -7.25 -4.50 -1.32
CA ALA A 16 -8.20 -5.16 -2.22
C ALA A 16 -7.48 -5.99 -3.27
N LEU A 17 -6.40 -5.48 -3.83
CA LEU A 17 -5.64 -6.24 -4.81
C LEU A 17 -5.05 -7.50 -4.21
N LEU A 18 -4.63 -7.45 -2.97
CA LEU A 18 -4.07 -8.60 -2.30
C LEU A 18 -5.14 -9.55 -1.78
N GLY A 19 -6.39 -9.09 -1.73
CA GLY A 19 -7.47 -9.92 -1.22
C GLY A 19 -7.39 -10.17 0.27
N ILE A 20 -6.87 -9.22 1.02
CA ILE A 20 -6.70 -9.41 2.46
C ILE A 20 -7.52 -8.39 3.23
N ASP A 21 -7.80 -8.71 4.47
CA ASP A 21 -8.55 -7.79 5.32
C ASP A 21 -7.57 -6.95 6.15
N GLN A 22 -8.14 -6.05 6.95
CA GLN A 22 -7.32 -5.15 7.75
C GLN A 22 -6.49 -5.89 8.78
N LYS A 23 -7.04 -6.96 9.34
CA LYS A 23 -6.30 -7.71 10.34
C LYS A 23 -5.07 -8.37 9.72
N THR A 24 -5.24 -8.95 8.56
CA THR A 24 -4.12 -9.60 7.87
C THR A 24 -3.04 -8.57 7.53
N LEU A 25 -3.46 -7.41 7.05
CA LEU A 25 -2.48 -6.37 6.75
C LEU A 25 -1.76 -5.90 8.01
N ALA A 26 -2.50 -5.74 9.10
CA ALA A 26 -1.90 -5.34 10.37
C ALA A 26 -0.86 -6.36 10.81
N ASP A 27 -1.17 -7.63 10.68
CA ASP A 27 -0.22 -8.69 11.05
C ASP A 27 1.02 -8.64 10.17
N LEU A 28 0.83 -8.47 8.88
CA LEU A 28 1.97 -8.41 7.96
C LEU A 28 2.88 -7.22 8.25
N ALA A 29 2.29 -6.12 8.63
CA ALA A 29 3.05 -4.90 8.86
C ALA A 29 3.56 -4.80 10.30
N GLY A 30 3.06 -5.63 11.20
CA GLY A 30 3.47 -5.55 12.59
C GLY A 30 2.88 -4.34 13.29
N VAL A 31 1.68 -3.96 12.92
CA VAL A 31 0.98 -2.84 13.56
C VAL A 31 -0.40 -3.32 14.00
N SER A 32 -1.11 -2.49 14.74
CA SER A 32 -2.42 -2.87 15.24
C SER A 32 -3.50 -2.62 14.20
N VAL A 33 -4.61 -3.31 14.33
CA VAL A 33 -5.76 -3.08 13.46
C VAL A 33 -6.27 -1.64 13.58
N PRO A 34 -6.40 -1.07 14.79
CA PRO A 34 -6.81 0.34 14.85
C PRO A 34 -5.89 1.28 14.08
N THR A 35 -4.61 0.96 14.01
CA THR A 35 -3.68 1.77 13.23
C THR A 35 -4.04 1.71 11.75
N ILE A 36 -4.32 0.52 11.24
CA ILE A 36 -4.72 0.37 9.85
C ILE A 36 -6.05 1.10 9.60
N GLN A 37 -7.00 0.94 10.52
CA GLN A 37 -8.30 1.58 10.36
C GLN A 37 -8.15 3.10 10.31
N ARG A 38 -7.30 3.65 11.16
CA ARG A 38 -7.09 5.09 11.18
C ARG A 38 -6.44 5.56 9.89
N MET A 39 -5.50 4.80 9.38
CA MET A 39 -4.85 5.15 8.13
C MET A 39 -5.84 5.13 6.98
N GLU A 40 -6.70 4.12 6.93
CA GLU A 40 -7.65 4.00 5.84
C GLU A 40 -8.79 5.01 5.92
N ALA A 41 -9.01 5.57 7.09
CA ALA A 41 -10.03 6.58 7.27
C ALA A 41 -9.52 7.99 6.97
N SER A 42 -8.24 8.13 6.72
CA SER A 42 -7.68 9.45 6.42
C SER A 42 -8.24 9.99 5.13
N THR A 43 -8.32 11.30 5.04
CA THR A 43 -8.72 11.95 3.81
C THR A 43 -7.46 12.35 3.08
N GLY A 44 -7.27 11.84 1.88
CA GLY A 44 -6.07 12.13 1.12
C GLY A 44 -4.89 11.29 1.62
N ASN A 45 -3.80 11.94 1.95
CA ASN A 45 -2.61 11.23 2.38
C ASN A 45 -2.81 10.57 3.73
N VAL A 46 -2.23 9.38 3.88
CA VAL A 46 -2.33 8.65 5.12
C VAL A 46 -1.59 9.40 6.21
N ARG A 47 -2.21 9.46 7.36
CA ARG A 47 -1.61 10.11 8.50
C ARG A 47 -1.32 9.08 9.56
N GLY A 48 -0.30 9.33 10.33
CA GLY A 48 0.06 8.44 11.40
C GLY A 48 1.50 8.62 11.78
N VAL A 49 1.94 7.78 12.67
CA VAL A 49 3.34 7.77 13.04
C VAL A 49 4.16 7.29 11.87
N VAL A 50 5.23 7.99 11.56
CA VAL A 50 6.06 7.65 10.42
C VAL A 50 6.53 6.20 10.48
N ASP A 51 6.86 5.72 11.66
CA ASP A 51 7.32 4.37 11.82
C ASP A 51 6.26 3.36 11.39
N SER A 52 5.02 3.57 11.79
CA SER A 52 3.93 2.69 11.40
C SER A 52 3.68 2.74 9.91
N LEU A 53 3.74 3.94 9.35
CA LEU A 53 3.54 4.12 7.92
C LEU A 53 4.61 3.39 7.13
N THR A 54 5.85 3.49 7.55
CA THR A 54 6.95 2.80 6.90
C THR A 54 6.75 1.29 6.96
N LYS A 55 6.33 0.79 8.11
CA LYS A 55 6.09 -0.65 8.25
C LYS A 55 5.01 -1.14 7.30
N VAL A 56 3.95 -0.37 7.14
CA VAL A 56 2.88 -0.75 6.24
C VAL A 56 3.36 -0.73 4.79
N ILE A 57 4.08 0.30 4.41
CA ILE A 57 4.59 0.41 3.05
C ILE A 57 5.53 -0.75 2.74
N GLU A 58 6.40 -1.09 3.68
CA GLU A 58 7.31 -2.20 3.47
C GLU A 58 6.57 -3.53 3.37
N ALA A 59 5.52 -3.70 4.17
CA ALA A 59 4.72 -4.92 4.10
C ALA A 59 4.05 -5.04 2.74
N LEU A 60 3.52 -3.95 2.23
CA LEU A 60 2.89 -3.97 0.92
C LEU A 60 3.90 -4.28 -0.17
N ASP A 61 5.09 -3.70 -0.07
CA ASP A 61 6.13 -3.98 -1.04
C ASP A 61 6.52 -5.45 -1.04
N ARG A 62 6.69 -6.02 0.14
CA ARG A 62 7.02 -7.44 0.24
C ARG A 62 5.90 -8.31 -0.30
N ALA A 63 4.67 -7.85 -0.19
CA ALA A 63 3.53 -8.60 -0.70
C ALA A 63 3.32 -8.44 -2.20
N GLY A 64 4.10 -7.59 -2.83
CA GLY A 64 4.05 -7.45 -4.28
C GLY A 64 3.29 -6.24 -4.78
N ILE A 65 3.05 -5.26 -3.92
CA ILE A 65 2.34 -4.06 -4.33
C ILE A 65 3.34 -2.98 -4.71
N VAL A 66 3.09 -2.31 -5.82
CA VAL A 66 3.83 -1.13 -6.22
C VAL A 66 2.93 0.07 -6.04
N LEU A 67 3.39 1.06 -5.29
CA LEU A 67 2.66 2.31 -5.11
C LEU A 67 3.08 3.27 -6.20
N ILE A 68 2.11 3.81 -6.91
CA ILE A 68 2.37 4.72 -8.01
C ILE A 68 2.07 6.13 -7.53
N GLY A 69 3.11 6.93 -7.42
CA GLY A 69 2.97 8.32 -6.99
C GLY A 69 2.50 9.20 -8.13
N GLU A 70 2.19 10.42 -7.78
CA GLU A 70 1.61 11.35 -8.74
C GLU A 70 2.50 11.61 -9.94
N ASN A 71 3.79 11.65 -9.73
CA ASN A 71 4.73 11.95 -10.79
C ASN A 71 5.38 10.73 -11.38
N ALA A 72 4.92 9.55 -11.01
CA ALA A 72 5.49 8.33 -11.55
C ALA A 72 4.99 8.11 -12.97
N PRO A 73 5.79 7.46 -13.80
CA PRO A 73 5.34 7.16 -15.16
C PRO A 73 4.10 6.28 -15.12
N SER A 74 3.05 6.76 -15.71
CA SER A 74 1.80 6.06 -15.66
C SER A 74 0.90 6.69 -16.68
N ALA A 75 0.18 5.90 -17.40
CA ALA A 75 -0.73 6.44 -18.40
C ALA A 75 -1.75 7.31 -17.70
N GLY A 76 -1.87 8.54 -18.06
CA GLY A 76 -2.85 9.41 -17.45
C GLY A 76 -2.44 10.08 -16.17
N GLY A 77 -1.30 9.71 -15.61
CA GLY A 77 -0.84 10.33 -14.37
C GLY A 77 -1.66 9.89 -13.16
N GLY A 78 -1.53 10.63 -12.09
CA GLY A 78 -2.27 10.33 -10.86
C GLY A 78 -1.63 9.24 -10.04
N ARG A 79 -2.22 8.97 -8.90
CA ARG A 79 -1.72 7.95 -7.98
C ARG A 79 -2.44 6.65 -8.19
N GLY A 80 -1.79 5.56 -7.86
CA GLY A 80 -2.43 4.26 -7.97
C GLY A 80 -1.61 3.18 -7.32
N VAL A 81 -2.03 1.94 -7.54
CA VAL A 81 -1.32 0.78 -7.04
C VAL A 81 -1.41 -0.30 -8.08
N ARG A 82 -0.45 -1.20 -8.07
CA ARG A 82 -0.54 -2.40 -8.90
C ARG A 82 0.25 -3.51 -8.27
N LEU A 83 -0.08 -4.73 -8.66
CA LEU A 83 0.72 -5.86 -8.25
C LEU A 83 1.96 -5.93 -9.11
N LYS A 84 3.06 -6.29 -8.51
CA LYS A 84 4.27 -6.46 -9.28
C LYS A 84 4.13 -7.61 -10.23
N ASP A 85 4.72 -7.45 -11.41
CA ASP A 85 4.91 -8.57 -12.24
C ASP A 85 5.77 -9.46 -11.49
N THR A 86 5.53 -10.71 -11.47
CA THR A 86 6.32 -11.55 -10.64
C THR A 86 7.14 -12.47 -11.43
N PRO A 87 8.17 -12.00 -11.94
CA PRO A 87 9.06 -12.91 -12.65
C PRO A 87 9.62 -13.97 -11.77
N ALA A 88 9.55 -13.73 -10.50
CA ALA A 88 10.03 -14.76 -9.62
C ALA A 88 9.21 -16.01 -9.75
N ARG A 89 7.97 -15.90 -10.22
CA ARG A 89 7.21 -17.06 -10.43
C ARG A 89 7.28 -17.37 -11.86
N PRO A 90 8.00 -18.36 -12.24
CA PRO A 90 8.13 -18.65 -13.66
C PRO A 90 6.78 -18.96 -14.23
N PRO A 91 6.57 -18.60 -15.45
CA PRO A 91 5.30 -18.91 -16.07
C PRO A 91 5.14 -20.40 -16.13
N PRO A 92 3.94 -20.83 -15.99
CA PRO A 92 3.68 -22.24 -16.17
C PRO A 92 4.07 -22.60 -17.56
N LYS A 93 4.70 -23.67 -17.68
CA LYS A 93 5.11 -23.99 -18.98
C LYS A 93 4.23 -24.91 -19.59
#